data_399361857ee1db151e996b52716ab844
#
_entry.id   399361857ee1db151e996b52716ab844
#
_cell.length_a   1.000
_cell.length_b   1.000
_cell.length_c   1.000
_cell.angle_alpha   90.00
_cell.angle_beta   90.00
_cell.angle_gamma   90.00
#
_symmetry.space_group_name_H-M   'P 1'
#
loop_
_entity.id
_entity.type
_entity.pdbx_description
1 polymer ?
#
loop_
_entity_poly.entity_id
_entity_poly.type
_entity_poly.pdbx_seq_one_letter_code
_entity_poly.pdbx_strand_id
1 'polypeptide(L)'
;RVLFRSSHAYAASIQAAQKSIRIVNPYFVPTKSIRKAIKNALKKGTEVEIMIPAVSDIAFTPDASFYIAHKLMKKGAKIYLFNGGFHHSKIMMVDSTFCTVGTANLNSRSLRYDYETNAFIFDPKTTNELNAMFERDMQNSTLLTPEVWKKRSGWKKFVGWVGNLMTPFL
;
A
#
# COMPACT_ATOMS: atom_id res chain seq x y z
N ARG A 1 -3.02 -22.61 -14.77
CA ARG A 1 -2.01 -21.66 -14.25
C ARG A 1 -2.72 -20.48 -13.61
N VAL A 2 -2.86 -20.50 -12.29
CA VAL A 2 -3.68 -19.53 -11.51
C VAL A 2 -2.86 -18.33 -11.00
N LEU A 3 -1.57 -18.27 -11.31
CA LEU A 3 -0.52 -17.51 -10.62
C LEU A 3 -0.55 -15.97 -10.75
N PHE A 4 -1.49 -15.35 -11.47
CA PHE A 4 -1.51 -13.88 -11.66
C PHE A 4 -2.86 -13.21 -11.36
N ARG A 5 -3.85 -13.97 -10.89
CA ARG A 5 -5.21 -13.44 -10.72
C ARG A 5 -5.30 -12.35 -9.65
N SER A 6 -4.65 -12.55 -8.49
CA SER A 6 -4.70 -11.55 -7.41
C SER A 6 -4.09 -10.20 -7.82
N SER A 7 -2.90 -10.22 -8.45
CA SER A 7 -2.25 -8.98 -8.93
C SER A 7 -3.10 -8.24 -9.97
N HIS A 8 -3.80 -8.97 -10.87
CA HIS A 8 -4.70 -8.37 -11.84
C HIS A 8 -5.95 -7.82 -11.19
N ALA A 9 -6.56 -8.55 -10.24
CA ALA A 9 -7.73 -8.08 -9.50
C ALA A 9 -7.44 -6.78 -8.75
N TYR A 10 -6.33 -6.71 -8.00
CA TYR A 10 -5.90 -5.48 -7.35
C TYR A 10 -5.66 -4.33 -8.34
N ALA A 11 -4.95 -4.58 -9.43
CA ALA A 11 -4.69 -3.55 -10.44
C ALA A 11 -5.97 -3.07 -11.12
N ALA A 12 -6.91 -3.97 -11.43
CA ALA A 12 -8.20 -3.63 -12.02
C ALA A 12 -9.07 -2.80 -11.06
N SER A 13 -9.14 -3.19 -9.77
CA SER A 13 -9.87 -2.42 -8.76
C SER A 13 -9.32 -1.01 -8.60
N ILE A 14 -7.99 -0.86 -8.58
CA ILE A 14 -7.33 0.45 -8.51
C ILE A 14 -7.63 1.29 -9.79
N GLN A 15 -7.65 0.66 -10.97
CA GLN A 15 -7.94 1.35 -12.23
C GLN A 15 -9.39 1.79 -12.34
N ALA A 16 -10.32 1.04 -11.74
CA ALA A 16 -11.74 1.35 -11.72
C ALA A 16 -12.10 2.51 -10.78
N ALA A 17 -11.24 2.83 -9.82
CA ALA A 17 -11.47 3.90 -8.84
C ALA A 17 -11.76 5.25 -9.51
N GLN A 18 -12.82 5.92 -9.03
CA GLN A 18 -13.26 7.23 -9.52
C GLN A 18 -12.93 8.34 -8.54
N LYS A 19 -13.01 8.09 -7.22
CA LYS A 19 -12.88 9.10 -6.17
C LYS A 19 -11.67 8.85 -5.27
N SER A 20 -11.57 7.67 -4.68
CA SER A 20 -10.59 7.40 -3.63
C SER A 20 -10.10 5.96 -3.61
N ILE A 21 -8.86 5.79 -3.18
CA ILE A 21 -8.24 4.50 -2.89
C ILE A 21 -7.54 4.62 -1.54
N ARG A 22 -7.86 3.76 -0.60
CA ARG A 22 -7.19 3.62 0.69
C ARG A 22 -6.56 2.24 0.80
N ILE A 23 -5.30 2.18 1.20
CA ILE A 23 -4.54 0.93 1.32
C ILE A 23 -3.89 0.88 2.70
N VAL A 24 -4.07 -0.24 3.40
CA VAL A 24 -3.30 -0.59 4.60
C VAL A 24 -2.50 -1.84 4.30
N ASN A 25 -1.18 -1.78 4.38
CA ASN A 25 -0.35 -2.93 4.07
C ASN A 25 1.02 -2.86 4.77
N PRO A 26 1.44 -3.93 5.52
CA PRO A 26 2.70 -3.91 6.26
C PRO A 26 3.94 -3.98 5.36
N TYR A 27 3.86 -4.73 4.27
CA TYR A 27 4.98 -4.93 3.34
C TYR A 27 4.62 -4.40 1.96
N PHE A 28 4.51 -3.07 1.89
CA PHE A 28 4.08 -2.35 0.70
C PHE A 28 5.22 -2.21 -0.32
N VAL A 29 5.44 -3.28 -1.07
CA VAL A 29 6.42 -3.35 -2.18
C VAL A 29 5.70 -3.77 -3.47
N PRO A 30 4.70 -2.99 -3.94
CA PRO A 30 3.79 -3.41 -5.00
C PRO A 30 4.49 -3.70 -6.32
N THR A 31 3.94 -4.65 -7.06
CA THR A 31 4.40 -5.03 -8.40
C THR A 31 4.35 -3.84 -9.37
N LYS A 32 5.06 -3.95 -10.49
CA LYS A 32 5.07 -2.89 -11.53
C LYS A 32 3.65 -2.55 -12.02
N SER A 33 2.77 -3.56 -12.16
CA SER A 33 1.37 -3.37 -12.60
C SER A 33 0.57 -2.55 -11.60
N ILE A 34 0.63 -2.89 -10.32
CA ILE A 34 -0.06 -2.16 -9.25
C ILE A 34 0.49 -0.74 -9.12
N ARG A 35 1.81 -0.56 -9.14
CA ARG A 35 2.42 0.80 -9.13
C ARG A 35 1.99 1.65 -10.32
N LYS A 36 1.85 1.04 -11.51
CA LYS A 36 1.34 1.73 -12.69
C LYS A 36 -0.13 2.13 -12.51
N ALA A 37 -0.97 1.22 -11.97
CA ALA A 37 -2.37 1.50 -11.69
C ALA A 37 -2.53 2.67 -10.69
N ILE A 38 -1.80 2.65 -9.57
CA ILE A 38 -1.80 3.74 -8.57
C ILE A 38 -1.39 5.08 -9.21
N LYS A 39 -0.31 5.09 -10.00
CA LYS A 39 0.15 6.31 -10.67
C LYS A 39 -0.88 6.84 -11.68
N ASN A 40 -1.59 5.96 -12.37
CA ASN A 40 -2.63 6.35 -13.30
C ASN A 40 -3.86 6.91 -12.57
N ALA A 41 -4.25 6.31 -11.44
CA ALA A 41 -5.32 6.82 -10.58
C ALA A 41 -4.98 8.25 -10.09
N LEU A 42 -3.77 8.47 -9.56
CA LEU A 42 -3.29 9.80 -9.17
C LEU A 42 -3.33 10.81 -10.30
N LYS A 43 -2.95 10.41 -11.53
CA LYS A 43 -3.01 11.29 -12.71
C LYS A 43 -4.45 11.67 -13.11
N LYS A 44 -5.43 10.81 -12.81
CA LYS A 44 -6.86 11.07 -13.05
C LYS A 44 -7.48 11.96 -11.96
N GLY A 45 -6.75 12.29 -10.90
CA GLY A 45 -7.26 13.05 -9.76
C GLY A 45 -7.88 12.20 -8.67
N THR A 46 -7.79 10.85 -8.75
CA THR A 46 -8.23 9.96 -7.67
C THR A 46 -7.36 10.19 -6.44
N GLU A 47 -7.99 10.39 -5.27
CA GLU A 47 -7.28 10.49 -4.01
C GLU A 47 -6.70 9.12 -3.62
N VAL A 48 -5.41 9.07 -3.32
CA VAL A 48 -4.73 7.82 -2.92
C VAL A 48 -4.08 8.02 -1.57
N GLU A 49 -4.50 7.23 -0.61
CA GLU A 49 -4.02 7.23 0.76
C GLU A 49 -3.47 5.84 1.09
N ILE A 50 -2.24 5.78 1.61
CA ILE A 50 -1.56 4.52 1.90
C ILE A 50 -1.03 4.58 3.32
N MET A 51 -1.37 3.59 4.13
CA MET A 51 -0.89 3.43 5.48
C MET A 51 0.08 2.24 5.55
N ILE A 52 1.27 2.49 6.07
CA ILE A 52 2.29 1.49 6.34
C ILE A 52 2.75 1.64 7.80
N PRO A 53 3.22 0.58 8.47
CA PRO A 53 3.73 0.71 9.82
C PRO A 53 5.00 1.57 9.86
N ALA A 54 5.13 2.41 10.87
CA ALA A 54 6.35 3.20 11.13
C ALA A 54 7.53 2.30 11.56
N VAL A 55 7.22 1.19 12.25
CA VAL A 55 8.15 0.18 12.74
C VAL A 55 7.79 -1.17 12.10
N SER A 56 8.78 -1.99 11.80
CA SER A 56 8.57 -3.32 11.21
C SER A 56 9.33 -4.39 11.99
N ASP A 57 8.85 -5.60 11.87
CA ASP A 57 9.38 -6.83 12.48
C ASP A 57 10.53 -7.45 11.68
N ILE A 58 10.77 -7.00 10.43
CA ILE A 58 11.83 -7.53 9.56
C ILE A 58 12.78 -6.44 9.07
N ALA A 59 14.03 -6.83 8.82
CA ALA A 59 15.03 -5.97 8.20
C ALA A 59 14.76 -5.81 6.68
N PHE A 60 15.27 -4.76 6.06
CA PHE A 60 15.27 -4.45 4.62
C PHE A 60 13.91 -4.14 3.96
N THR A 61 12.87 -4.96 4.13
CA THR A 61 11.56 -4.74 3.49
C THR A 61 10.94 -3.39 3.84
N PRO A 62 11.03 -2.90 5.10
CA PRO A 62 10.55 -1.57 5.45
C PRO A 62 11.21 -0.46 4.66
N ASP A 63 12.53 -0.53 4.46
CA ASP A 63 13.26 0.50 3.73
C ASP A 63 12.84 0.56 2.26
N ALA A 64 12.57 -0.60 1.63
CA ALA A 64 12.00 -0.68 0.30
C ALA A 64 10.58 -0.09 0.24
N SER A 65 9.72 -0.44 1.22
CA SER A 65 8.35 0.11 1.36
C SER A 65 8.39 1.63 1.50
N PHE A 66 9.22 2.16 2.39
CA PHE A 66 9.39 3.61 2.57
C PHE A 66 9.90 4.31 1.31
N TYR A 67 10.85 3.70 0.60
CA TYR A 67 11.38 4.28 -0.64
C TYR A 67 10.31 4.35 -1.73
N ILE A 68 9.51 3.29 -1.89
CA ILE A 68 8.42 3.26 -2.86
C ILE A 68 7.30 4.23 -2.47
N ALA A 69 6.93 4.24 -1.19
CA ALA A 69 5.96 5.18 -0.63
C ALA A 69 6.38 6.64 -0.89
N HIS A 70 7.64 6.98 -0.63
CA HIS A 70 8.19 8.31 -0.95
C HIS A 70 8.07 8.65 -2.45
N LYS A 71 8.31 7.69 -3.36
CA LYS A 71 8.11 7.92 -4.79
C LYS A 71 6.65 8.17 -5.17
N LEU A 72 5.71 7.52 -4.48
CA LEU A 72 4.27 7.73 -4.69
C LEU A 72 3.81 9.06 -4.06
N MET A 73 4.33 9.42 -2.88
CA MET A 73 4.12 10.73 -2.26
C MET A 73 4.50 11.86 -3.22
N LYS A 74 5.64 11.77 -3.90
CA LYS A 74 6.04 12.74 -4.94
C LYS A 74 5.09 12.81 -6.14
N LYS A 75 4.18 11.85 -6.28
CA LYS A 75 3.14 11.82 -7.32
C LYS A 75 1.76 12.20 -6.81
N GLY A 76 1.67 12.64 -5.54
CA GLY A 76 0.45 13.13 -4.92
C GLY A 76 -0.25 12.14 -3.97
N ALA A 77 0.29 10.94 -3.76
CA ALA A 77 -0.27 10.04 -2.75
C ALA A 77 0.00 10.56 -1.33
N LYS A 78 -0.98 10.47 -0.44
CA LYS A 78 -0.80 10.70 1.00
C LYS A 78 -0.34 9.39 1.64
N ILE A 79 0.77 9.43 2.36
CA ILE A 79 1.36 8.25 2.99
C ILE A 79 1.33 8.45 4.50
N TYR A 80 0.71 7.55 5.21
CA TYR A 80 0.59 7.54 6.67
C TYR A 80 1.51 6.48 7.26
N LEU A 81 2.35 6.89 8.20
CA LEU A 81 3.23 6.02 8.96
C LEU A 81 2.56 5.74 10.30
N PHE A 82 1.99 4.56 10.46
CA PHE A 82 1.26 4.18 11.67
C PHE A 82 2.19 3.98 12.84
N ASN A 83 1.93 4.68 13.98
CA ASN A 83 2.77 4.68 15.17
C ASN A 83 2.28 3.74 16.28
N GLY A 84 1.08 3.17 16.15
CA GLY A 84 0.45 2.31 17.16
C GLY A 84 0.99 0.87 17.21
N GLY A 85 2.22 0.64 16.75
CA GLY A 85 2.83 -0.68 16.68
C GLY A 85 2.90 -1.24 15.25
N PHE A 86 3.02 -2.58 15.13
CA PHE A 86 3.11 -3.23 13.82
C PHE A 86 1.70 -3.50 13.26
N HIS A 87 1.22 -2.62 12.40
CA HIS A 87 -0.08 -2.76 11.73
C HIS A 87 -0.01 -3.84 10.65
N HIS A 88 -0.49 -5.05 10.96
CA HIS A 88 -0.35 -6.21 10.06
C HIS A 88 -1.54 -6.45 9.11
N SER A 89 -2.49 -5.52 9.00
CA SER A 89 -3.66 -5.64 8.11
C SER A 89 -3.27 -5.51 6.64
N LYS A 90 -3.99 -6.21 5.77
CA LYS A 90 -3.89 -6.14 4.32
C LYS A 90 -5.28 -5.83 3.78
N ILE A 91 -5.53 -4.54 3.63
CA ILE A 91 -6.86 -4.00 3.31
C ILE A 91 -6.71 -2.98 2.19
N MET A 92 -7.66 -2.97 1.27
CA MET A 92 -7.82 -1.90 0.30
C MET A 92 -9.30 -1.53 0.22
N MET A 93 -9.61 -0.24 0.24
CA MET A 93 -10.94 0.32 0.01
C MET A 93 -10.91 1.19 -1.24
N VAL A 94 -11.96 1.11 -2.04
CA VAL A 94 -12.14 1.89 -3.27
C VAL A 94 -13.53 2.50 -3.29
N ASP A 95 -13.60 3.81 -3.42
CA ASP A 95 -14.82 4.60 -3.64
C ASP A 95 -15.96 4.35 -2.65
N SER A 96 -15.68 3.93 -1.43
CA SER A 96 -16.68 3.58 -0.42
C SER A 96 -17.70 2.50 -0.85
N THR A 97 -17.43 1.75 -1.92
CA THR A 97 -18.34 0.73 -2.47
C THR A 97 -17.72 -0.65 -2.58
N PHE A 98 -16.41 -0.72 -2.52
CA PHE A 98 -15.66 -1.96 -2.66
C PHE A 98 -14.49 -2.00 -1.69
N CYS A 99 -14.26 -3.16 -1.09
CA CYS A 99 -13.06 -3.39 -0.31
C CYS A 99 -12.51 -4.80 -0.51
N THR A 100 -11.25 -4.99 -0.16
CA THR A 100 -10.64 -6.31 -0.05
C THR A 100 -9.92 -6.44 1.27
N VAL A 101 -10.10 -7.57 1.92
CA VAL A 101 -9.47 -7.95 3.19
C VAL A 101 -8.91 -9.37 3.05
N GLY A 102 -7.70 -9.60 3.51
CA GLY A 102 -7.11 -10.93 3.41
C GLY A 102 -5.69 -11.04 3.93
N THR A 103 -4.99 -12.04 3.43
CA THR A 103 -3.64 -12.37 3.86
C THR A 103 -2.55 -11.81 2.93
N ALA A 104 -2.90 -11.45 1.67
CA ALA A 104 -1.93 -11.05 0.65
C ALA A 104 -1.30 -9.68 0.92
N ASN A 105 0.00 -9.66 1.08
CA ASN A 105 0.76 -8.43 1.02
C ASN A 105 0.83 -7.90 -0.42
N LEU A 106 0.88 -6.58 -0.57
CA LEU A 106 1.09 -5.94 -1.87
C LEU A 106 2.57 -6.00 -2.25
N ASN A 107 3.10 -7.22 -2.39
CA ASN A 107 4.45 -7.48 -2.87
C ASN A 107 4.47 -8.62 -3.90
N SER A 108 5.61 -8.83 -4.55
CA SER A 108 5.71 -9.85 -5.61
C SER A 108 5.59 -11.25 -5.07
N ARG A 109 6.06 -11.50 -3.86
CA ARG A 109 6.03 -12.82 -3.23
C ARG A 109 4.60 -13.25 -2.97
N SER A 110 3.82 -12.48 -2.20
CA SER A 110 2.41 -12.82 -1.89
C SER A 110 1.54 -12.88 -3.13
N LEU A 111 1.77 -11.99 -4.12
CA LEU A 111 0.91 -11.92 -5.30
C LEU A 111 1.25 -12.93 -6.41
N ARG A 112 2.37 -13.67 -6.30
CA ARG A 112 2.84 -14.59 -7.35
C ARG A 112 3.18 -15.99 -6.88
N TYR A 113 3.67 -16.13 -5.65
CA TYR A 113 4.30 -17.37 -5.19
C TYR A 113 3.64 -17.97 -3.96
N ASP A 114 3.14 -17.15 -3.04
CA ASP A 114 2.51 -17.62 -1.80
C ASP A 114 1.04 -18.02 -2.03
N TYR A 115 0.54 -18.95 -1.23
CA TYR A 115 -0.88 -19.26 -1.14
C TYR A 115 -1.55 -18.23 -0.22
N GLU A 116 -2.38 -17.39 -0.80
CA GLU A 116 -3.04 -16.29 -0.11
C GLU A 116 -4.55 -16.33 -0.31
N THR A 117 -5.30 -15.91 0.70
CA THR A 117 -6.75 -15.80 0.63
C THR A 117 -7.18 -14.35 0.81
N ASN A 118 -7.99 -13.83 -0.12
CA ASN A 118 -8.54 -12.48 -0.04
C ASN A 118 -10.03 -12.50 -0.36
N ALA A 119 -10.81 -11.85 0.49
CA ALA A 119 -12.20 -11.53 0.20
C ALA A 119 -12.24 -10.24 -0.62
N PHE A 120 -13.04 -10.25 -1.69
CA PHE A 120 -13.37 -9.10 -2.53
C PHE A 120 -14.84 -8.78 -2.27
N ILE A 121 -15.13 -7.70 -1.57
CA ILE A 121 -16.42 -7.37 -0.98
C ILE A 121 -16.99 -6.14 -1.68
N PHE A 122 -18.14 -6.31 -2.32
CA PHE A 122 -18.89 -5.23 -2.99
C PHE A 122 -20.06 -4.82 -2.08
N ASP A 123 -19.72 -4.17 -0.96
CA ASP A 123 -20.70 -3.72 0.02
C ASP A 123 -20.30 -2.35 0.59
N PRO A 124 -21.14 -1.31 0.40
CA PRO A 124 -20.87 0.03 0.92
C PRO A 124 -20.77 0.09 2.44
N LYS A 125 -21.58 -0.70 3.14
CA LYS A 125 -21.58 -0.69 4.62
C LYS A 125 -20.24 -1.15 5.15
N THR A 126 -19.79 -2.35 4.75
CA THR A 126 -18.49 -2.91 5.14
C THR A 126 -17.34 -1.99 4.72
N THR A 127 -17.40 -1.44 3.51
CA THR A 127 -16.35 -0.53 3.02
C THR A 127 -16.27 0.74 3.85
N ASN A 128 -17.41 1.32 4.27
CA ASN A 128 -17.44 2.51 5.11
C ASN A 128 -16.99 2.23 6.55
N GLU A 129 -17.28 1.05 7.10
CA GLU A 129 -16.74 0.63 8.41
C GLU A 129 -15.20 0.56 8.37
N LEU A 130 -14.61 0.02 7.30
CA LEU A 130 -13.16 -0.01 7.10
C LEU A 130 -12.58 1.38 6.84
N ASN A 131 -13.28 2.26 6.13
CA ASN A 131 -12.88 3.65 5.97
C ASN A 131 -12.84 4.38 7.32
N ALA A 132 -13.85 4.18 8.18
CA ALA A 132 -13.87 4.75 9.52
C ALA A 132 -12.72 4.20 10.41
N MET A 133 -12.35 2.92 10.25
CA MET A 133 -11.18 2.36 10.91
C MET A 133 -9.90 3.05 10.42
N PHE A 134 -9.73 3.21 9.11
CA PHE A 134 -8.58 3.91 8.52
C PHE A 134 -8.45 5.34 9.06
N GLU A 135 -9.55 6.06 9.19
CA GLU A 135 -9.57 7.43 9.71
C GLU A 135 -9.17 7.51 11.20
N ARG A 136 -9.58 6.53 12.01
CA ARG A 136 -9.11 6.42 13.41
C ARG A 136 -7.60 6.15 13.46
N ASP A 137 -7.11 5.25 12.61
CA ASP A 137 -5.68 4.89 12.56
C ASP A 137 -4.82 6.05 12.04
N MET A 138 -5.36 6.90 11.15
CA MET A 138 -4.72 8.13 10.71
C MET A 138 -4.39 9.08 11.88
N GLN A 139 -5.25 9.15 12.90
CA GLN A 139 -5.01 10.01 14.08
C GLN A 139 -3.76 9.57 14.85
N ASN A 140 -3.41 8.28 14.77
CA ASN A 140 -2.19 7.72 15.37
C ASN A 140 -1.09 7.47 14.33
N SER A 141 -1.04 8.30 13.30
CA SER A 141 -0.08 8.16 12.21
C SER A 141 0.66 9.47 11.95
N THR A 142 1.89 9.35 11.46
CA THR A 142 2.67 10.48 10.97
C THR A 142 2.56 10.57 9.45
N LEU A 143 2.12 11.71 8.93
CA LEU A 143 2.12 11.94 7.48
C LEU A 143 3.56 12.01 6.96
N LEU A 144 3.87 11.21 5.96
CA LEU A 144 5.16 11.25 5.28
C LEU A 144 5.23 12.50 4.41
N THR A 145 6.03 13.46 4.84
CA THR A 145 6.34 14.69 4.10
C THR A 145 7.78 14.68 3.57
N PRO A 146 8.15 15.62 2.68
CA PRO A 146 9.55 15.78 2.27
C PRO A 146 10.50 15.99 3.46
N GLU A 147 10.06 16.69 4.52
CA GLU A 147 10.84 16.94 5.74
C GLU A 147 11.07 15.65 6.53
N VAL A 148 10.00 14.83 6.71
CA VAL A 148 10.09 13.52 7.36
C VAL A 148 11.03 12.60 6.57
N TRP A 149 10.92 12.59 5.24
CA TRP A 149 11.85 11.84 4.38
C TRP A 149 13.29 12.32 4.48
N LYS A 150 13.55 13.64 4.55
CA LYS A 150 14.91 14.20 4.67
C LYS A 150 15.60 13.74 5.94
N LYS A 151 14.89 13.62 7.07
CA LYS A 151 15.43 13.15 8.36
C LYS A 151 15.89 11.69 8.35
N ARG A 152 15.44 10.87 7.38
CA ARG A 152 15.84 9.48 7.27
C ARG A 152 17.31 9.37 6.85
N SER A 153 18.09 8.48 7.50
CA SER A 153 19.52 8.32 7.23
C SER A 153 19.81 7.96 5.77
N GLY A 154 20.97 8.41 5.26
CA GLY A 154 21.42 8.12 3.89
C GLY A 154 21.52 6.60 3.63
N TRP A 155 21.99 5.83 4.63
CA TRP A 155 22.07 4.38 4.55
C TRP A 155 20.69 3.72 4.33
N LYS A 156 19.67 4.10 5.12
CA LYS A 156 18.29 3.58 4.95
C LYS A 156 17.71 3.95 3.59
N LYS A 157 18.02 5.13 3.06
CA LYS A 157 17.61 5.54 1.71
C LYS A 157 18.26 4.68 0.63
N PHE A 158 19.55 4.38 0.79
CA PHE A 158 20.30 3.52 -0.12
C PHE A 158 19.76 2.08 -0.09
N VAL A 159 19.58 1.51 1.11
CA VAL A 159 18.97 0.18 1.28
C VAL A 159 17.59 0.12 0.65
N GLY A 160 16.76 1.15 0.84
CA GLY A 160 15.44 1.25 0.21
C GLY A 160 15.51 1.33 -1.32
N TRP A 161 16.49 2.00 -1.87
CA TRP A 161 16.74 2.04 -3.31
C TRP A 161 17.13 0.66 -3.86
N VAL A 162 18.06 -0.04 -3.20
CA VAL A 162 18.43 -1.43 -3.54
C VAL A 162 17.21 -2.35 -3.44
N GLY A 163 16.46 -2.29 -2.35
CA GLY A 163 15.24 -3.07 -2.17
C GLY A 163 14.20 -2.80 -3.26
N ASN A 164 14.09 -1.56 -3.74
CA ASN A 164 13.22 -1.27 -4.88
C ASN A 164 13.70 -1.92 -6.20
N LEU A 165 14.98 -2.11 -6.40
CA LEU A 165 15.51 -2.89 -7.55
C LEU A 165 15.18 -4.38 -7.39
N MET A 166 15.19 -4.89 -6.16
CA MET A 166 14.88 -6.27 -5.82
C MET A 166 13.37 -6.57 -5.77
N THR A 167 12.50 -5.60 -6.05
CA THR A 167 11.02 -5.76 -6.04
C THR A 167 10.50 -7.03 -6.74
N PRO A 168 11.09 -7.54 -7.84
CA PRO A 168 10.60 -8.78 -8.46
C PRO A 168 10.75 -10.02 -7.59
N PHE A 169 11.61 -9.96 -6.57
CA PHE A 169 11.97 -11.08 -5.68
C PHE A 169 11.43 -10.91 -4.24
N LEU A 170 10.89 -9.74 -3.91
CA LEU A 170 10.34 -9.37 -2.60
C LEU A 170 8.82 -9.58 -2.52
#